data_8c02d813df1e7c2691e12265bbb2ac4d
#
_entry.id   8c02d813df1e7c2691e12265bbb2ac4d
#
_cell.length_a   1.000
_cell.length_b   1.000
_cell.length_c   1.000
_cell.angle_alpha   90.00
_cell.angle_beta   90.00
_cell.angle_gamma   90.00
#
_symmetry.space_group_name_H-M   'P 1'
#
loop_
_entity.id
_entity.type
_entity.pdbx_description
1 polymer ?
#
loop_
_entity_poly.entity_id
_entity_poly.type
_entity_poly.pdbx_seq_one_letter_code
_entity_poly.pdbx_strand_id
1 'polypeptide(L)'
;AQAGDLPFFGPNCYGYVNFCDRVAMMPDQIVGPPLDRGVALICQSGTIALTLMFNQRSLPLGCLYSVGNQTCLAMEDLIEILCDDPRVTAFGLYIEGIQNTERFARAAERARAAGKPIAVIKSGRTAAAARTAHSHTGALAGADQVFEAFCRQAGIARCDTLATLCETLKLLHIGGALPGRKVLIMGASGGDMAMTADVSRAMNLEFAPLPPACAASLREVLSDRVTVANPFDIHTYAWFDTPVMKRVFTEVLHAGYDAVGFMLDSPPEGKADPAAYDAVIDVFIEAAQGTPTRAALIASLPETISARIRLRCFEGGVIPLQGQREALEAISLAGGIGEAWRDNPAIQLHLAPGLSSGGREPEVAIRSLDEHAGKAALTACGVRIPQGKLVPSHEAAAAAIALGFPVVIKASAAHLTHKTEVGGVMLNIRSAAEARAAAERLGHLSDTLLVEEMFTDGVAEVLIGVIVDPQFGQVLVIGAGGVFTEMLMDSVSLLPPWTHASIASALERLSIAKLFRGYRGKPAADVEALIGTVLGVARYASNNVAALVEIDVNPVIVRPAGKGAVAVDTMIRLRDSP
;
A
#
# COMPACT_ATOMS: atom_id res chain seq x y z
N ALA A 1 21.64 28.90 -14.59
CA ALA A 1 21.59 28.27 -13.30
C ALA A 1 22.83 27.39 -13.03
N GLN A 2 23.11 26.39 -13.89
CA GLN A 2 24.29 25.53 -13.68
C GLN A 2 25.63 26.31 -13.61
N ALA A 3 25.78 27.38 -14.39
CA ALA A 3 27.00 28.21 -14.36
C ALA A 3 27.14 29.09 -13.10
N GLY A 4 26.06 29.29 -12.33
CA GLY A 4 26.04 30.16 -11.15
C GLY A 4 25.70 29.43 -9.86
N ASP A 5 25.53 28.10 -9.89
CA ASP A 5 25.12 27.25 -8.76
C ASP A 5 23.89 27.80 -8.00
N LEU A 6 22.95 28.38 -8.75
CA LEU A 6 21.74 29.00 -8.18
C LEU A 6 20.58 28.01 -8.26
N PRO A 7 20.02 27.54 -7.12
CA PRO A 7 18.84 26.69 -7.11
C PRO A 7 17.60 27.46 -7.54
N PHE A 8 16.70 26.80 -8.29
CA PHE A 8 15.44 27.38 -8.77
C PHE A 8 14.32 26.34 -8.86
N PHE A 9 13.06 26.82 -8.81
CA PHE A 9 11.88 26.01 -9.06
C PHE A 9 11.47 26.05 -10.53
N GLY A 10 10.82 24.98 -10.97
CA GLY A 10 10.22 24.90 -12.30
C GLY A 10 11.15 24.37 -13.40
N PRO A 11 10.94 24.77 -14.67
CA PRO A 11 9.87 25.68 -15.13
C PRO A 11 8.45 25.15 -14.91
N ASN A 12 7.44 25.93 -15.38
CA ASN A 12 6.03 25.57 -15.25
C ASN A 12 5.58 25.44 -13.78
N CYS A 13 5.93 26.43 -12.94
CA CYS A 13 5.57 26.49 -11.53
C CYS A 13 4.92 27.83 -11.17
N TYR A 14 4.14 27.84 -10.09
CA TYR A 14 3.50 29.05 -9.54
C TYR A 14 4.33 29.71 -8.42
N GLY A 15 5.44 29.11 -8.02
CA GLY A 15 6.25 29.62 -6.92
C GLY A 15 5.86 29.05 -5.56
N TYR A 16 5.94 29.86 -4.50
CA TYR A 16 5.70 29.38 -3.15
C TYR A 16 5.06 30.42 -2.23
N VAL A 17 4.42 29.91 -1.17
CA VAL A 17 3.92 30.69 -0.05
C VAL A 17 4.38 30.03 1.25
N ASN A 18 4.88 30.81 2.19
CA ASN A 18 5.20 30.39 3.54
C ASN A 18 4.43 31.25 4.52
N PHE A 19 3.37 30.67 5.12
CA PHE A 19 2.51 31.34 6.07
C PHE A 19 3.18 31.50 7.45
N CYS A 20 4.15 30.62 7.78
CA CYS A 20 4.92 30.73 9.02
C CYS A 20 5.90 31.92 9.00
N ASP A 21 6.51 32.20 7.85
CA ASP A 21 7.43 33.33 7.67
C ASP A 21 6.73 34.57 7.08
N ARG A 22 5.45 34.45 6.69
CA ARG A 22 4.66 35.50 6.03
C ARG A 22 5.29 35.98 4.72
N VAL A 23 5.86 35.06 3.95
CA VAL A 23 6.49 35.32 2.66
C VAL A 23 5.70 34.65 1.56
N ALA A 24 5.48 35.38 0.47
CA ALA A 24 4.79 34.85 -0.70
C ALA A 24 5.51 35.32 -1.98
N MET A 25 5.79 34.34 -2.83
CA MET A 25 6.32 34.55 -4.18
C MET A 25 5.50 33.70 -5.17
N MET A 26 4.25 34.14 -5.38
CA MET A 26 3.27 33.45 -6.20
C MET A 26 2.46 34.49 -6.98
N PRO A 27 2.20 34.30 -8.29
CA PRO A 27 1.53 35.31 -9.14
C PRO A 27 0.00 35.25 -9.07
N ASP A 28 -0.59 34.73 -7.98
CA ASP A 28 -2.03 34.56 -7.83
C ASP A 28 -2.50 35.04 -6.45
N GLN A 29 -3.82 34.94 -6.19
CA GLN A 29 -4.42 35.28 -4.90
C GLN A 29 -3.87 34.36 -3.79
N ILE A 30 -3.45 34.95 -2.70
CA ILE A 30 -2.95 34.23 -1.54
C ILE A 30 -4.04 34.25 -0.46
N VAL A 31 -4.46 33.05 -0.04
CA VAL A 31 -5.54 32.87 0.92
C VAL A 31 -5.04 31.98 2.06
N GLY A 32 -5.10 32.49 3.27
CA GLY A 32 -4.76 31.78 4.50
C GLY A 32 -4.25 32.72 5.59
N PRO A 33 -4.45 32.39 6.86
CA PRO A 33 -3.91 33.17 7.98
C PRO A 33 -2.42 32.84 8.17
N PRO A 34 -1.64 33.73 8.77
CA PRO A 34 -0.35 33.40 9.34
C PRO A 34 -0.50 32.28 10.39
N LEU A 35 0.46 31.36 10.43
CA LEU A 35 0.47 30.22 11.35
C LEU A 35 1.84 30.11 12.02
N ASP A 36 1.85 29.63 13.27
CA ASP A 36 3.12 29.32 13.97
C ASP A 36 3.70 27.97 13.49
N ARG A 37 2.83 27.05 13.06
CA ARG A 37 3.19 25.72 12.55
C ARG A 37 2.08 25.15 11.66
N GLY A 38 2.43 24.30 10.73
CA GLY A 38 1.45 23.69 9.82
C GLY A 38 2.04 22.61 8.95
N VAL A 39 1.24 22.15 7.99
CA VAL A 39 1.67 21.15 6.99
C VAL A 39 2.41 21.85 5.85
N ALA A 40 3.35 21.14 5.23
CA ALA A 40 4.01 21.56 3.99
C ALA A 40 3.33 20.86 2.80
N LEU A 41 2.75 21.65 1.89
CA LEU A 41 2.23 21.15 0.60
C LEU A 41 3.26 21.34 -0.50
N ILE A 42 3.56 20.28 -1.24
CA ILE A 42 4.48 20.29 -2.39
C ILE A 42 3.74 19.71 -3.60
N CYS A 43 3.47 20.55 -4.59
CA CYS A 43 2.62 20.20 -5.72
C CYS A 43 3.37 20.36 -7.06
N GLN A 44 3.32 19.35 -7.92
CA GLN A 44 3.79 19.50 -9.30
C GLN A 44 2.84 20.39 -10.13
N SER A 45 1.53 20.28 -9.89
CA SER A 45 0.53 21.12 -10.56
C SER A 45 0.29 22.43 -9.82
N GLY A 46 0.47 23.56 -10.50
CA GLY A 46 0.19 24.88 -9.97
C GLY A 46 -1.30 25.08 -9.66
N THR A 47 -2.20 24.64 -10.51
CA THR A 47 -3.65 24.74 -10.32
C THR A 47 -4.12 23.92 -9.10
N ILE A 48 -3.58 22.71 -8.92
CA ILE A 48 -3.91 21.90 -7.72
C ILE A 48 -3.37 22.56 -6.45
N ALA A 49 -2.20 23.19 -6.50
CA ALA A 49 -1.66 23.97 -5.40
C ALA A 49 -2.62 25.09 -4.99
N LEU A 50 -3.13 25.87 -5.95
CA LEU A 50 -4.14 26.91 -5.70
C LEU A 50 -5.44 26.34 -5.13
N THR A 51 -5.94 25.22 -5.70
CA THR A 51 -7.15 24.55 -5.21
C THR A 51 -7.01 24.15 -3.75
N LEU A 52 -5.85 23.61 -3.36
CA LEU A 52 -5.56 23.22 -1.99
C LEU A 52 -5.40 24.45 -1.08
N MET A 53 -4.88 25.57 -1.56
CA MET A 53 -4.79 26.82 -0.80
C MET A 53 -6.18 27.46 -0.61
N PHE A 54 -7.07 27.35 -1.58
CA PHE A 54 -8.43 27.93 -1.52
C PHE A 54 -9.45 27.07 -0.76
N ASN A 55 -9.01 25.93 -0.19
CA ASN A 55 -9.90 25.03 0.53
C ASN A 55 -10.61 25.72 1.72
N GLN A 56 -11.84 25.31 2.00
CA GLN A 56 -12.65 25.81 3.13
C GLN A 56 -12.70 24.77 4.29
N ARG A 57 -11.69 23.89 4.38
CA ARG A 57 -11.64 22.80 5.36
C ARG A 57 -10.79 23.10 6.59
N SER A 58 -10.30 24.34 6.72
CA SER A 58 -9.38 24.76 7.79
C SER A 58 -8.11 23.89 7.83
N LEU A 59 -7.57 23.53 6.65
CA LEU A 59 -6.28 22.87 6.55
C LEU A 59 -5.20 23.79 7.14
N PRO A 60 -4.41 23.35 8.14
CA PRO A 60 -3.36 24.18 8.75
C PRO A 60 -2.13 24.26 7.83
N LEU A 61 -2.24 25.05 6.77
CA LEU A 61 -1.25 25.19 5.71
C LEU A 61 -0.08 26.08 6.15
N GLY A 62 1.06 25.49 6.57
CA GLY A 62 2.26 26.21 6.98
C GLY A 62 3.05 26.76 5.80
N CYS A 63 3.22 25.96 4.74
CA CYS A 63 3.85 26.38 3.50
C CYS A 63 3.33 25.57 2.29
N LEU A 64 3.41 26.21 1.12
CA LEU A 64 2.98 25.66 -0.15
C LEU A 64 4.07 25.93 -1.21
N TYR A 65 4.49 24.89 -1.90
CA TYR A 65 5.47 24.94 -2.99
C TYR A 65 4.86 24.35 -4.25
N SER A 66 4.87 25.12 -5.35
CA SER A 66 4.58 24.64 -6.69
C SER A 66 5.91 24.39 -7.39
N VAL A 67 6.26 23.11 -7.63
CA VAL A 67 7.58 22.73 -8.16
C VAL A 67 7.63 22.54 -9.67
N GLY A 68 6.48 22.43 -10.32
CA GLY A 68 6.38 22.29 -11.78
C GLY A 68 7.18 21.09 -12.31
N ASN A 69 8.02 21.31 -13.33
CA ASN A 69 8.78 20.24 -14.00
C ASN A 69 10.00 19.76 -13.22
N GLN A 70 10.33 20.35 -12.07
CA GLN A 70 11.40 19.90 -11.17
C GLN A 70 12.78 19.73 -11.83
N THR A 71 13.17 20.68 -12.69
CA THR A 71 14.44 20.57 -13.44
C THR A 71 15.69 20.89 -12.62
N CYS A 72 15.53 21.53 -11.44
CA CYS A 72 16.62 21.83 -10.50
C CYS A 72 16.25 21.38 -9.09
N LEU A 73 15.35 22.10 -8.41
CA LEU A 73 14.82 21.67 -7.13
C LEU A 73 13.62 20.74 -7.36
N ALA A 74 13.70 19.55 -6.82
CA ALA A 74 12.65 18.54 -6.83
C ALA A 74 11.94 18.48 -5.47
N MET A 75 10.83 17.72 -5.40
CA MET A 75 10.07 17.58 -4.15
C MET A 75 10.87 16.89 -3.05
N GLU A 76 11.75 15.95 -3.39
CA GLU A 76 12.63 15.29 -2.46
C GLU A 76 13.60 16.26 -1.77
N ASP A 77 14.11 17.28 -2.49
CA ASP A 77 14.95 18.32 -1.91
C ASP A 77 14.19 19.14 -0.86
N LEU A 78 12.93 19.50 -1.17
CA LEU A 78 12.08 20.23 -0.23
C LEU A 78 11.72 19.41 1.00
N ILE A 79 11.43 18.12 0.85
CA ILE A 79 11.17 17.23 1.98
C ILE A 79 12.42 17.19 2.87
N GLU A 80 13.61 16.98 2.30
CA GLU A 80 14.86 16.93 3.06
C GLU A 80 15.12 18.23 3.83
N ILE A 81 14.99 19.39 3.19
CA ILE A 81 15.19 20.71 3.82
C ILE A 81 14.17 20.95 4.93
N LEU A 82 12.90 20.68 4.66
CA LEU A 82 11.80 20.96 5.59
C LEU A 82 11.69 19.94 6.74
N CYS A 83 12.39 18.80 6.65
CA CYS A 83 12.51 17.88 7.78
C CYS A 83 13.13 18.53 9.02
N ASP A 84 14.03 19.50 8.85
CA ASP A 84 14.69 20.20 9.95
C ASP A 84 13.90 21.39 10.51
N ASP A 85 12.85 21.84 9.82
CA ASP A 85 11.99 22.93 10.32
C ASP A 85 10.96 22.39 11.33
N PRO A 86 11.06 22.73 12.63
CA PRO A 86 10.15 22.23 13.67
C PRO A 86 8.69 22.71 13.47
N ARG A 87 8.47 23.72 12.64
CA ARG A 87 7.13 24.26 12.35
C ARG A 87 6.38 23.39 11.34
N VAL A 88 7.08 22.59 10.53
CA VAL A 88 6.48 21.63 9.60
C VAL A 88 6.11 20.35 10.33
N THR A 89 4.83 19.99 10.28
CA THR A 89 4.28 18.86 11.04
C THR A 89 4.01 17.62 10.22
N ALA A 90 3.73 17.79 8.93
CA ALA A 90 3.49 16.71 7.97
C ALA A 90 3.70 17.24 6.55
N PHE A 91 3.87 16.33 5.59
CA PHE A 91 3.98 16.65 4.17
C PHE A 91 2.75 16.20 3.41
N GLY A 92 2.20 17.09 2.58
CA GLY A 92 1.19 16.78 1.58
C GLY A 92 1.79 16.89 0.18
N LEU A 93 1.68 15.84 -0.64
CA LEU A 93 2.28 15.80 -1.96
C LEU A 93 1.20 15.60 -3.04
N TYR A 94 1.34 16.35 -4.14
CA TYR A 94 0.65 16.05 -5.39
C TYR A 94 1.68 15.73 -6.46
N ILE A 95 1.69 14.47 -6.93
CA ILE A 95 2.73 13.91 -7.79
C ILE A 95 2.14 13.50 -9.13
N GLU A 96 2.76 13.92 -10.22
CA GLU A 96 2.54 13.41 -11.58
C GLU A 96 3.61 12.38 -11.97
N GLY A 97 4.86 12.62 -11.55
CA GLY A 97 5.98 11.69 -11.70
C GLY A 97 7.10 12.01 -10.72
N ILE A 98 7.91 11.00 -10.41
CA ILE A 98 9.09 11.11 -9.55
C ILE A 98 10.32 11.16 -10.43
N GLN A 99 11.18 12.17 -10.24
CA GLN A 99 12.41 12.34 -11.04
C GLN A 99 13.49 11.33 -10.62
N ASN A 100 13.65 11.12 -9.33
CA ASN A 100 14.62 10.18 -8.79
C ASN A 100 14.02 9.41 -7.60
N THR A 101 13.63 8.18 -7.84
CA THR A 101 12.96 7.34 -6.83
C THR A 101 13.86 6.98 -5.66
N GLU A 102 15.18 6.88 -5.86
CA GLU A 102 16.12 6.60 -4.77
C GLU A 102 16.24 7.80 -3.83
N ARG A 103 16.33 9.02 -4.37
CA ARG A 103 16.32 10.25 -3.56
C ARG A 103 14.98 10.43 -2.85
N PHE A 104 13.87 10.14 -3.54
CA PHE A 104 12.54 10.20 -2.94
C PHE A 104 12.38 9.19 -1.80
N ALA A 105 12.89 7.96 -1.94
CA ALA A 105 12.88 6.96 -0.88
C ALA A 105 13.71 7.41 0.34
N ARG A 106 14.89 8.01 0.12
CA ARG A 106 15.71 8.58 1.20
C ARG A 106 15.02 9.76 1.90
N ALA A 107 14.40 10.66 1.13
CA ALA A 107 13.65 11.79 1.69
C ALA A 107 12.45 11.31 2.54
N ALA A 108 11.75 10.27 2.09
CA ALA A 108 10.67 9.66 2.85
C ALA A 108 11.17 9.02 4.17
N GLU A 109 12.31 8.34 4.13
CA GLU A 109 12.92 7.76 5.34
C GLU A 109 13.40 8.85 6.31
N ARG A 110 13.96 9.96 5.79
CA ARG A 110 14.30 11.11 6.61
C ARG A 110 13.08 11.75 7.27
N ALA A 111 11.97 11.89 6.53
CA ALA A 111 10.71 12.38 7.07
C ALA A 111 10.17 11.47 8.19
N ARG A 112 10.23 10.14 7.97
CA ARG A 112 9.92 9.12 9.00
C ARG A 112 10.78 9.29 10.25
N ALA A 113 12.10 9.38 10.08
CA ALA A 113 13.04 9.57 11.18
C ALA A 113 12.80 10.88 11.97
N ALA A 114 12.33 11.93 11.27
CA ALA A 114 11.93 13.20 11.87
C ALA A 114 10.51 13.17 12.49
N GLY A 115 9.79 12.05 12.39
CA GLY A 115 8.42 11.92 12.87
C GLY A 115 7.41 12.75 12.07
N LYS A 116 7.72 13.10 10.81
CA LYS A 116 6.88 13.92 9.92
C LYS A 116 6.24 13.04 8.84
N PRO A 117 4.97 12.66 9.01
CA PRO A 117 4.31 11.76 8.07
C PRO A 117 4.04 12.44 6.72
N ILE A 118 3.97 11.60 5.68
CA ILE A 118 3.70 12.02 4.31
C ILE A 118 2.33 11.49 3.88
N ALA A 119 1.50 12.37 3.30
CA ALA A 119 0.30 12.01 2.56
C ALA A 119 0.44 12.43 1.09
N VAL A 120 0.01 11.58 0.15
CA VAL A 120 0.26 11.79 -1.28
C VAL A 120 -0.97 11.50 -2.13
N ILE A 121 -1.17 12.29 -3.16
CA ILE A 121 -1.98 11.95 -4.34
C ILE A 121 -1.05 11.80 -5.52
N LYS A 122 -1.15 10.68 -6.24
CA LYS A 122 -0.45 10.46 -7.52
C LYS A 122 -1.47 10.44 -8.65
N SER A 123 -1.30 11.33 -9.62
CA SER A 123 -2.01 11.27 -10.89
C SER A 123 -1.35 10.28 -11.88
N GLY A 124 -1.99 10.00 -13.00
CA GLY A 124 -1.44 9.07 -14.00
C GLY A 124 -1.67 7.58 -13.70
N ARG A 125 -2.69 7.24 -12.91
CA ARG A 125 -3.02 5.85 -12.49
C ARG A 125 -3.54 4.98 -13.64
N THR A 126 -4.26 5.57 -14.58
CA THR A 126 -4.82 4.86 -15.75
C THR A 126 -3.98 5.12 -16.99
N ALA A 127 -4.05 4.25 -17.99
CA ALA A 127 -3.37 4.46 -19.26
C ALA A 127 -3.76 5.79 -19.95
N ALA A 128 -4.99 6.25 -19.77
CA ALA A 128 -5.42 7.56 -20.25
C ALA A 128 -4.76 8.71 -19.50
N ALA A 129 -4.76 8.64 -18.16
CA ALA A 129 -4.14 9.65 -17.31
C ALA A 129 -2.61 9.66 -17.44
N ALA A 130 -1.97 8.50 -17.63
CA ALA A 130 -0.54 8.39 -17.86
C ALA A 130 -0.10 9.10 -19.16
N ARG A 131 -0.87 8.98 -20.25
CA ARG A 131 -0.62 9.72 -21.48
C ARG A 131 -0.70 11.24 -21.28
N THR A 132 -1.67 11.71 -20.51
CA THR A 132 -1.82 13.15 -20.19
C THR A 132 -0.64 13.65 -19.35
N ALA A 133 -0.25 12.92 -18.31
CA ALA A 133 0.90 13.28 -17.46
C ALA A 133 2.20 13.32 -18.29
N HIS A 134 2.45 12.33 -19.15
CA HIS A 134 3.64 12.30 -20.00
C HIS A 134 3.71 13.50 -20.97
N SER A 135 2.59 13.91 -21.55
CA SER A 135 2.54 15.07 -22.45
C SER A 135 2.79 16.40 -21.71
N HIS A 136 2.47 16.49 -20.42
CA HIS A 136 2.62 17.70 -19.61
C HIS A 136 3.99 17.85 -18.96
N THR A 137 4.56 16.77 -18.42
CA THR A 137 5.74 16.83 -17.56
C THR A 137 6.93 16.05 -18.09
N GLY A 138 6.75 15.22 -19.13
CA GLY A 138 7.79 14.32 -19.66
C GLY A 138 8.19 13.20 -18.68
N ALA A 139 7.51 13.08 -17.54
CA ALA A 139 7.83 12.08 -16.54
C ALA A 139 7.34 10.69 -16.95
N LEU A 140 8.16 9.66 -16.68
CA LEU A 140 7.76 8.27 -16.81
C LEU A 140 6.75 7.95 -15.70
N ALA A 141 5.56 7.50 -16.06
CA ALA A 141 4.61 6.95 -15.10
C ALA A 141 4.99 5.48 -14.84
N GLY A 142 5.59 5.18 -13.72
CA GLY A 142 5.75 3.81 -13.23
C GLY A 142 4.39 3.13 -13.01
N ALA A 143 4.37 1.79 -12.95
CA ALA A 143 3.15 1.05 -12.70
C ALA A 143 2.50 1.50 -11.39
N ASP A 144 1.21 1.81 -11.42
CA ASP A 144 0.47 2.33 -10.27
C ASP A 144 0.55 1.39 -9.05
N GLN A 145 0.52 0.08 -9.30
CA GLN A 145 0.65 -0.95 -8.26
C GLN A 145 2.02 -0.94 -7.57
N VAL A 146 3.10 -0.59 -8.30
CA VAL A 146 4.44 -0.49 -7.71
C VAL A 146 4.54 0.73 -6.80
N PHE A 147 4.00 1.87 -7.24
CA PHE A 147 3.92 3.06 -6.39
C PHE A 147 3.05 2.83 -5.14
N GLU A 148 1.95 2.10 -5.27
CA GLU A 148 1.12 1.69 -4.13
C GLU A 148 1.91 0.81 -3.14
N ALA A 149 2.68 -0.16 -3.65
CA ALA A 149 3.54 -0.99 -2.83
C ALA A 149 4.61 -0.17 -2.11
N PHE A 150 5.23 0.80 -2.81
CA PHE A 150 6.18 1.74 -2.25
C PHE A 150 5.55 2.56 -1.11
N CYS A 151 4.41 3.21 -1.35
CA CYS A 151 3.73 4.02 -0.33
C CYS A 151 3.40 3.21 0.92
N ARG A 152 2.85 2.02 0.74
CA ARG A 152 2.49 1.13 1.85
C ARG A 152 3.72 0.71 2.66
N GLN A 153 4.81 0.36 2.00
CA GLN A 153 6.02 -0.13 2.65
C GLN A 153 6.79 1.00 3.33
N ALA A 154 6.82 2.20 2.73
CA ALA A 154 7.43 3.40 3.31
C ALA A 154 6.60 4.04 4.44
N GLY A 155 5.34 3.64 4.60
CA GLY A 155 4.42 4.32 5.51
C GLY A 155 4.05 5.73 5.02
N ILE A 156 3.65 5.82 3.75
CA ILE A 156 3.13 7.02 3.12
C ILE A 156 1.63 6.83 2.91
N ALA A 157 0.81 7.77 3.39
CA ALA A 157 -0.63 7.75 3.17
C ALA A 157 -0.96 8.09 1.72
N ARG A 158 -1.47 7.13 0.95
CA ARG A 158 -1.91 7.35 -0.42
C ARG A 158 -3.39 7.70 -0.45
N CYS A 159 -3.69 8.94 -0.80
CA CYS A 159 -5.05 9.46 -0.89
C CYS A 159 -5.59 9.38 -2.32
N ASP A 160 -6.89 9.11 -2.46
CA ASP A 160 -7.56 9.04 -3.76
C ASP A 160 -8.17 10.38 -4.19
N THR A 161 -8.49 11.26 -3.24
CA THR A 161 -9.14 12.55 -3.49
C THR A 161 -8.43 13.69 -2.76
N LEU A 162 -8.59 14.93 -3.27
CA LEU A 162 -8.10 16.13 -2.57
C LEU A 162 -8.79 16.31 -1.22
N ALA A 163 -10.06 15.92 -1.10
CA ALA A 163 -10.80 15.98 0.16
C ALA A 163 -10.16 15.04 1.20
N THR A 164 -9.91 13.78 0.85
CA THR A 164 -9.22 12.81 1.73
C THR A 164 -7.81 13.29 2.10
N LEU A 165 -7.08 13.90 1.15
CA LEU A 165 -5.76 14.48 1.45
C LEU A 165 -5.84 15.56 2.52
N CYS A 166 -6.81 16.50 2.40
CA CYS A 166 -7.00 17.56 3.40
C CYS A 166 -7.33 16.99 4.78
N GLU A 167 -8.25 16.02 4.86
CA GLU A 167 -8.64 15.41 6.14
C GLU A 167 -7.48 14.63 6.76
N THR A 168 -6.75 13.86 5.93
CA THR A 168 -5.55 13.13 6.37
C THR A 168 -4.50 14.11 6.93
N LEU A 169 -4.20 15.20 6.23
CA LEU A 169 -3.22 16.19 6.68
C LEU A 169 -3.65 16.91 7.97
N LYS A 170 -4.95 17.20 8.17
CA LYS A 170 -5.45 17.73 9.45
C LYS A 170 -5.21 16.76 10.60
N LEU A 171 -5.48 15.47 10.37
CA LEU A 171 -5.21 14.43 11.35
C LEU A 171 -3.71 14.33 11.65
N LEU A 172 -2.88 14.26 10.62
CA LEU A 172 -1.43 14.14 10.75
C LEU A 172 -0.78 15.37 11.41
N HIS A 173 -1.36 16.56 11.23
CA HIS A 173 -0.89 17.79 11.87
C HIS A 173 -1.01 17.73 13.40
N ILE A 174 -2.13 17.25 13.93
CA ILE A 174 -2.39 17.19 15.37
C ILE A 174 -1.94 15.84 15.95
N GLY A 175 -2.37 14.75 15.31
CA GLY A 175 -2.21 13.39 15.82
C GLY A 175 -0.90 12.74 15.45
N GLY A 176 -0.23 13.17 14.38
CA GLY A 176 0.87 12.43 13.77
C GLY A 176 0.39 11.12 13.13
N ALA A 177 1.30 10.19 12.92
CA ALA A 177 0.95 8.82 12.60
C ALA A 177 0.25 8.16 13.80
N LEU A 178 -0.85 7.45 13.56
CA LEU A 178 -1.53 6.70 14.62
C LEU A 178 -0.76 5.41 14.94
N PRO A 179 -0.75 4.93 16.19
CA PRO A 179 -0.05 3.68 16.54
C PRO A 179 -0.56 2.45 15.78
N GLY A 180 -1.85 2.46 15.41
CA GLY A 180 -2.51 1.37 14.68
C GLY A 180 -3.89 1.80 14.18
N ARG A 181 -4.75 0.83 13.92
CA ARG A 181 -6.08 1.02 13.30
C ARG A 181 -7.24 0.62 14.21
N LYS A 182 -6.97 0.42 15.49
CA LYS A 182 -7.98 0.10 16.49
C LYS A 182 -8.75 1.36 16.84
N VAL A 183 -10.00 1.44 16.37
CA VAL A 183 -10.82 2.65 16.48
C VAL A 183 -12.13 2.39 17.21
N LEU A 184 -12.64 3.45 17.85
CA LEU A 184 -14.02 3.52 18.28
C LEU A 184 -14.67 4.73 17.63
N ILE A 185 -15.80 4.52 16.96
CA ILE A 185 -16.64 5.61 16.42
C ILE A 185 -17.94 5.62 17.18
N MET A 186 -18.31 6.81 17.67
CA MET A 186 -19.52 7.00 18.45
C MET A 186 -20.32 8.20 17.98
N GLY A 187 -21.60 8.22 18.30
CA GLY A 187 -22.53 9.31 17.97
C GLY A 187 -23.88 9.12 18.66
N ALA A 188 -24.78 10.05 18.47
CA ALA A 188 -26.13 10.01 19.05
C ALA A 188 -27.20 9.50 18.08
N SER A 189 -26.79 8.82 17.00
CA SER A 189 -27.66 8.37 15.91
C SER A 189 -27.30 6.95 15.48
N GLY A 190 -28.24 6.03 15.62
CA GLY A 190 -28.09 4.66 15.12
C GLY A 190 -27.89 4.61 13.59
N GLY A 191 -28.47 5.56 12.85
CA GLY A 191 -28.26 5.71 11.41
C GLY A 191 -26.82 6.02 11.06
N ASP A 192 -26.17 6.94 11.78
CA ASP A 192 -24.77 7.28 11.56
C ASP A 192 -23.84 6.11 11.90
N MET A 193 -24.16 5.35 12.95
CA MET A 193 -23.38 4.18 13.32
C MET A 193 -23.51 3.04 12.30
N ALA A 194 -24.70 2.83 11.76
CA ALA A 194 -24.92 1.87 10.66
C ALA A 194 -24.15 2.29 9.40
N MET A 195 -24.24 3.57 9.01
CA MET A 195 -23.48 4.11 7.87
C MET A 195 -21.96 4.01 8.10
N THR A 196 -21.49 4.25 9.32
CA THR A 196 -20.07 4.07 9.67
C THR A 196 -19.60 2.65 9.38
N ALA A 197 -20.37 1.63 9.79
CA ALA A 197 -20.04 0.24 9.54
C ALA A 197 -20.03 -0.10 8.03
N ASP A 198 -21.01 0.43 7.28
CA ASP A 198 -21.10 0.19 5.84
C ASP A 198 -19.98 0.89 5.05
N VAL A 199 -19.71 2.15 5.33
CA VAL A 199 -18.68 2.95 4.66
C VAL A 199 -17.29 2.41 4.94
N SER A 200 -17.01 1.96 6.16
CA SER A 200 -15.70 1.44 6.57
C SER A 200 -15.40 0.03 6.06
N ARG A 201 -16.37 -0.68 5.45
CA ARG A 201 -16.23 -2.08 5.02
C ARG A 201 -15.02 -2.33 4.10
N ALA A 202 -14.68 -1.36 3.26
CA ALA A 202 -13.54 -1.45 2.34
C ALA A 202 -12.25 -0.86 2.93
N MET A 203 -12.32 -0.32 4.15
CA MET A 203 -11.20 0.30 4.84
C MET A 203 -10.58 -0.70 5.81
N ASN A 204 -9.28 -0.59 6.01
CA ASN A 204 -8.59 -1.44 6.98
C ASN A 204 -8.65 -0.79 8.37
N LEU A 205 -9.85 -0.75 8.98
CA LEU A 205 -10.10 -0.28 10.34
C LEU A 205 -10.52 -1.43 11.23
N GLU A 206 -10.04 -1.45 12.46
CA GLU A 206 -10.40 -2.44 13.47
C GLU A 206 -11.40 -1.85 14.48
N PHE A 207 -12.67 -2.19 14.34
CA PHE A 207 -13.71 -1.86 15.31
C PHE A 207 -13.72 -2.86 16.47
N ALA A 208 -12.65 -2.86 17.27
CA ALA A 208 -12.54 -3.76 18.41
C ALA A 208 -13.68 -3.55 19.41
N PRO A 209 -14.23 -4.62 20.04
CA PRO A 209 -15.19 -4.48 21.11
C PRO A 209 -14.65 -3.62 22.26
N LEU A 210 -15.55 -2.94 22.99
CA LEU A 210 -15.14 -2.18 24.16
C LEU A 210 -14.57 -3.13 25.24
N PRO A 211 -13.48 -2.74 25.91
CA PRO A 211 -12.96 -3.51 27.04
C PRO A 211 -14.03 -3.75 28.11
N PRO A 212 -14.07 -4.93 28.75
CA PRO A 212 -15.13 -5.28 29.70
C PRO A 212 -15.34 -4.25 30.83
N ALA A 213 -14.25 -3.69 31.36
CA ALA A 213 -14.32 -2.66 32.42
C ALA A 213 -14.97 -1.36 31.91
N CYS A 214 -14.57 -0.88 30.72
CA CYS A 214 -15.17 0.30 30.09
C CYS A 214 -16.67 0.05 29.80
N ALA A 215 -17.00 -1.12 29.23
CA ALA A 215 -18.38 -1.47 28.94
C ALA A 215 -19.25 -1.55 30.20
N ALA A 216 -18.72 -2.03 31.34
CA ALA A 216 -19.43 -2.06 32.62
C ALA A 216 -19.68 -0.64 33.14
N SER A 217 -18.65 0.23 33.15
CA SER A 217 -18.79 1.64 33.57
C SER A 217 -19.80 2.39 32.71
N LEU A 218 -19.79 2.17 31.39
CA LEU A 218 -20.76 2.81 30.50
C LEU A 218 -22.20 2.36 30.76
N ARG A 219 -22.45 1.07 31.09
CA ARG A 219 -23.79 0.59 31.45
C ARG A 219 -24.32 1.20 32.75
N GLU A 220 -23.45 1.44 33.72
CA GLU A 220 -23.84 2.16 34.95
C GLU A 220 -24.31 3.58 34.67
N VAL A 221 -23.67 4.26 33.72
CA VAL A 221 -23.97 5.66 33.34
C VAL A 221 -25.18 5.77 32.43
N LEU A 222 -25.27 4.88 31.44
CA LEU A 222 -26.23 4.99 30.33
C LEU A 222 -27.47 4.09 30.52
N SER A 223 -27.50 3.28 31.57
CA SER A 223 -28.55 2.27 31.82
C SER A 223 -28.71 1.21 30.70
N ASP A 224 -29.63 0.27 30.89
CA ASP A 224 -29.92 -0.80 29.92
C ASP A 224 -30.60 -0.33 28.62
N ARG A 225 -30.84 0.97 28.48
CA ARG A 225 -31.45 1.56 27.27
C ARG A 225 -30.45 1.67 26.12
N VAL A 226 -29.14 1.58 26.39
CA VAL A 226 -28.08 1.76 25.41
C VAL A 226 -27.32 0.46 25.23
N THR A 227 -27.20 -0.01 23.99
CA THR A 227 -26.34 -1.13 23.65
C THR A 227 -24.90 -0.65 23.53
N VAL A 228 -24.05 -1.09 24.44
CA VAL A 228 -22.62 -0.77 24.43
C VAL A 228 -21.92 -1.66 23.40
N ALA A 229 -21.70 -1.13 22.20
CA ALA A 229 -21.06 -1.80 21.06
C ALA A 229 -20.15 -0.82 20.31
N ASN A 230 -19.40 -1.28 19.32
CA ASN A 230 -18.59 -0.45 18.45
C ASN A 230 -18.91 -0.78 16.97
N PRO A 231 -19.40 0.16 16.15
CA PRO A 231 -19.69 1.57 16.43
C PRO A 231 -20.72 1.78 17.54
N PHE A 232 -20.61 2.89 18.30
CA PHE A 232 -21.30 3.11 19.55
C PHE A 232 -22.37 4.21 19.46
N ASP A 233 -23.66 3.81 19.42
CA ASP A 233 -24.79 4.74 19.51
C ASP A 233 -25.12 5.00 20.98
N ILE A 234 -24.85 6.24 21.44
CA ILE A 234 -25.16 6.68 22.81
C ILE A 234 -26.60 7.16 22.97
N HIS A 235 -27.37 7.22 21.88
CA HIS A 235 -28.71 7.80 21.81
C HIS A 235 -28.79 9.28 22.20
N THR A 236 -29.94 9.91 21.98
CA THR A 236 -30.14 11.34 22.24
C THR A 236 -30.55 11.67 23.66
N TYR A 237 -30.95 10.71 24.47
CA TYR A 237 -31.49 10.98 25.81
C TYR A 237 -30.44 11.56 26.78
N ALA A 238 -29.17 11.27 26.59
CA ALA A 238 -28.07 11.83 27.39
C ALA A 238 -27.55 13.17 26.85
N TRP A 239 -28.09 13.66 25.72
CA TRP A 239 -27.56 14.80 24.98
C TRP A 239 -27.46 16.10 25.80
N PHE A 240 -28.40 16.36 26.70
CA PHE A 240 -28.42 17.56 27.51
C PHE A 240 -27.79 17.40 28.90
N ASP A 241 -27.27 16.19 29.20
CA ASP A 241 -26.61 15.87 30.46
C ASP A 241 -25.09 15.89 30.28
N THR A 242 -24.51 17.08 30.38
CA THR A 242 -23.07 17.28 30.19
C THR A 242 -22.21 16.50 31.18
N PRO A 243 -22.55 16.30 32.45
CA PRO A 243 -21.85 15.38 33.36
C PRO A 243 -21.84 13.93 32.87
N VAL A 244 -22.97 13.41 32.40
CA VAL A 244 -23.06 12.05 31.81
C VAL A 244 -22.20 11.97 30.56
N MET A 245 -22.33 12.93 29.64
CA MET A 245 -21.52 12.96 28.41
C MET A 245 -20.01 13.01 28.69
N LYS A 246 -19.59 13.82 29.67
CA LYS A 246 -18.19 13.88 30.09
C LYS A 246 -17.68 12.54 30.56
N ARG A 247 -18.44 11.84 31.39
CA ARG A 247 -18.07 10.51 31.86
C ARG A 247 -17.98 9.51 30.70
N VAL A 248 -18.95 9.52 29.78
CA VAL A 248 -18.92 8.66 28.59
C VAL A 248 -17.66 8.90 27.75
N PHE A 249 -17.37 10.17 27.43
CA PHE A 249 -16.19 10.52 26.64
C PHE A 249 -14.89 10.14 27.34
N THR A 250 -14.78 10.38 28.65
CA THR A 250 -13.60 10.01 29.42
C THR A 250 -13.37 8.49 29.38
N GLU A 251 -14.41 7.68 29.59
CA GLU A 251 -14.31 6.22 29.58
C GLU A 251 -13.82 5.69 28.21
N VAL A 252 -14.39 6.17 27.11
CA VAL A 252 -14.01 5.68 25.77
C VAL A 252 -12.62 6.16 25.33
N LEU A 253 -12.23 7.40 25.70
CA LEU A 253 -10.92 7.96 25.36
C LEU A 253 -9.78 7.30 26.14
N HIS A 254 -10.07 6.65 27.28
CA HIS A 254 -9.08 5.87 28.05
C HIS A 254 -9.17 4.36 27.81
N ALA A 255 -10.02 3.89 26.90
CA ALA A 255 -10.26 2.48 26.63
C ALA A 255 -9.16 1.81 25.75
N GLY A 256 -8.10 2.51 25.39
CA GLY A 256 -6.96 1.94 24.65
C GLY A 256 -7.21 1.76 23.15
N TYR A 257 -7.95 2.64 22.54
CA TYR A 257 -8.07 2.79 21.09
C TYR A 257 -6.96 3.70 20.55
N ASP A 258 -6.57 3.50 19.28
CA ASP A 258 -5.63 4.40 18.61
C ASP A 258 -6.28 5.73 18.26
N ALA A 259 -7.57 5.68 17.90
CA ALA A 259 -8.40 6.87 17.70
C ALA A 259 -9.84 6.65 18.18
N VAL A 260 -10.45 7.72 18.67
CA VAL A 260 -11.89 7.79 19.00
C VAL A 260 -12.51 8.92 18.18
N GLY A 261 -13.49 8.61 17.35
CA GLY A 261 -14.27 9.57 16.58
C GLY A 261 -15.63 9.81 17.19
N PHE A 262 -15.97 11.07 17.46
CA PHE A 262 -17.31 11.47 17.84
C PHE A 262 -18.01 12.13 16.65
N MET A 263 -19.09 11.50 16.16
CA MET A 263 -19.89 12.04 15.06
C MET A 263 -20.88 13.05 15.57
N LEU A 264 -20.80 14.26 15.01
CA LEU A 264 -21.65 15.38 15.37
C LEU A 264 -21.80 16.36 14.20
N ASP A 265 -23.02 16.52 13.73
CA ASP A 265 -23.41 17.55 12.78
C ASP A 265 -24.06 18.73 13.53
N SER A 266 -23.54 19.93 13.33
CA SER A 266 -24.04 21.15 13.96
C SER A 266 -24.85 22.00 12.98
N PRO A 267 -25.85 22.75 13.46
CA PRO A 267 -26.60 23.64 12.58
C PRO A 267 -25.70 24.75 12.02
N PRO A 268 -26.02 25.30 10.82
CA PRO A 268 -25.31 26.43 10.25
C PRO A 268 -25.31 27.64 11.15
N GLU A 269 -24.20 28.35 11.23
CA GLU A 269 -24.05 29.57 12.03
C GLU A 269 -25.09 30.64 11.68
N GLY A 270 -25.66 31.26 12.71
CA GLY A 270 -26.67 32.30 12.57
C GLY A 270 -28.05 31.81 12.13
N LYS A 271 -28.28 30.50 11.99
CA LYS A 271 -29.57 29.94 11.57
C LYS A 271 -30.31 29.18 12.68
N ALA A 272 -29.60 28.79 13.73
CA ALA A 272 -30.17 28.12 14.90
C ALA A 272 -29.30 28.40 16.12
N ASP A 273 -29.82 28.13 17.32
CA ASP A 273 -29.06 28.25 18.57
C ASP A 273 -28.04 27.08 18.66
N PRO A 274 -26.72 27.39 18.71
CA PRO A 274 -25.70 26.38 18.81
C PRO A 274 -25.40 25.87 20.23
N ALA A 275 -26.04 26.46 21.27
CA ALA A 275 -25.63 26.31 22.66
C ALA A 275 -25.52 24.84 23.12
N ALA A 276 -26.50 24.01 22.77
CA ALA A 276 -26.49 22.59 23.13
C ALA A 276 -25.34 21.82 22.45
N TYR A 277 -25.05 22.14 21.19
CA TYR A 277 -23.94 21.54 20.42
C TYR A 277 -22.59 21.99 20.96
N ASP A 278 -22.46 23.29 21.23
CA ASP A 278 -21.25 23.88 21.81
C ASP A 278 -20.90 23.25 23.16
N ALA A 279 -21.90 23.07 24.04
CA ALA A 279 -21.71 22.44 25.34
C ALA A 279 -21.16 20.99 25.23
N VAL A 280 -21.68 20.19 24.29
CA VAL A 280 -21.22 18.82 24.07
C VAL A 280 -19.81 18.79 23.47
N ILE A 281 -19.51 19.70 22.53
CA ILE A 281 -18.19 19.85 21.94
C ILE A 281 -17.15 20.23 23.01
N ASP A 282 -17.48 21.17 23.90
CA ASP A 282 -16.59 21.58 25.01
C ASP A 282 -16.25 20.40 25.91
N VAL A 283 -17.26 19.65 26.28
CA VAL A 283 -17.08 18.47 27.14
C VAL A 283 -16.24 17.40 26.45
N PHE A 284 -16.38 17.20 25.12
CA PHE A 284 -15.56 16.28 24.35
C PHE A 284 -14.10 16.76 24.29
N ILE A 285 -13.87 18.05 24.03
CA ILE A 285 -12.54 18.66 24.04
C ILE A 285 -11.90 18.53 25.41
N GLU A 286 -12.63 18.81 26.48
CA GLU A 286 -12.12 18.67 27.86
C GLU A 286 -11.73 17.22 28.18
N ALA A 287 -12.57 16.26 27.81
CA ALA A 287 -12.30 14.84 28.03
C ALA A 287 -11.09 14.32 27.21
N ALA A 288 -10.81 14.95 26.06
CA ALA A 288 -9.69 14.59 25.20
C ALA A 288 -8.32 15.05 25.75
N GLN A 289 -8.32 16.00 26.69
CA GLN A 289 -7.06 16.52 27.25
C GLN A 289 -6.34 15.49 28.11
N GLY A 290 -5.04 15.31 27.85
CA GLY A 290 -4.19 14.39 28.63
C GLY A 290 -4.36 12.90 28.31
N THR A 291 -5.23 12.53 27.34
CA THR A 291 -5.33 11.15 26.86
C THR A 291 -4.31 10.86 25.77
N PRO A 292 -3.73 9.64 25.70
CA PRO A 292 -2.89 9.22 24.59
C PRO A 292 -3.71 8.92 23.31
N THR A 293 -5.00 8.65 23.44
CA THR A 293 -5.92 8.35 22.33
C THR A 293 -6.15 9.60 21.48
N ARG A 294 -6.11 9.49 20.17
CA ARG A 294 -6.41 10.60 19.29
C ARG A 294 -7.92 10.81 19.17
N ALA A 295 -8.38 11.97 19.61
CA ALA A 295 -9.80 12.37 19.57
C ALA A 295 -10.10 13.11 18.27
N ALA A 296 -11.16 12.70 17.56
CA ALA A 296 -11.64 13.37 16.37
C ALA A 296 -13.12 13.73 16.49
N LEU A 297 -13.48 14.96 16.14
CA LEU A 297 -14.86 15.37 15.91
C LEU A 297 -15.15 15.21 14.42
N ILE A 298 -16.14 14.38 14.07
CA ILE A 298 -16.43 14.01 12.70
C ILE A 298 -17.80 14.57 12.30
N ALA A 299 -17.84 15.37 11.24
CA ALA A 299 -19.09 15.79 10.63
C ALA A 299 -19.45 14.84 9.47
N SER A 300 -20.71 14.43 9.36
CA SER A 300 -21.18 13.54 8.30
C SER A 300 -21.09 14.20 6.92
N LEU A 301 -21.41 15.51 6.87
CA LEU A 301 -21.22 16.36 5.69
C LEU A 301 -20.18 17.45 5.96
N PRO A 302 -19.37 17.83 4.97
CA PRO A 302 -18.33 18.84 5.16
C PRO A 302 -18.82 20.18 5.68
N GLU A 303 -20.02 20.58 5.32
CA GLU A 303 -20.65 21.86 5.66
C GLU A 303 -21.35 21.88 7.01
N THR A 304 -21.50 20.75 7.70
CA THR A 304 -22.21 20.67 8.99
C THR A 304 -21.29 20.86 10.20
N ILE A 305 -20.06 21.30 9.98
CA ILE A 305 -19.13 21.76 11.01
C ILE A 305 -18.52 23.10 10.61
N SER A 306 -18.88 24.16 11.35
CA SER A 306 -18.45 25.52 11.03
C SER A 306 -16.95 25.75 11.24
N ALA A 307 -16.40 26.81 10.61
CA ALA A 307 -15.01 27.21 10.81
C ALA A 307 -14.70 27.51 12.30
N ARG A 308 -15.62 28.12 13.03
CA ARG A 308 -15.51 28.41 14.46
C ARG A 308 -15.31 27.10 15.26
N ILE A 309 -16.13 26.10 15.01
CA ILE A 309 -16.03 24.79 15.70
C ILE A 309 -14.69 24.11 15.36
N ARG A 310 -14.29 24.14 14.10
CA ARG A 310 -13.01 23.53 13.69
C ARG A 310 -11.81 24.17 14.36
N LEU A 311 -11.76 25.51 14.42
CA LEU A 311 -10.68 26.22 15.11
C LEU A 311 -10.64 25.86 16.59
N ARG A 312 -11.78 25.83 17.26
CA ARG A 312 -11.93 25.46 18.67
C ARG A 312 -11.45 24.02 18.94
N CYS A 313 -11.75 23.09 18.04
CA CYS A 313 -11.21 21.72 18.10
C CYS A 313 -9.68 21.73 17.99
N PHE A 314 -9.10 22.44 17.03
CA PHE A 314 -7.65 22.56 16.88
C PHE A 314 -6.97 23.12 18.14
N GLU A 315 -7.52 24.19 18.72
CA GLU A 315 -7.03 24.77 19.97
C GLU A 315 -7.11 23.79 21.14
N GLY A 316 -8.12 22.95 21.17
CA GLY A 316 -8.33 21.89 22.18
C GLY A 316 -7.61 20.58 21.90
N GLY A 317 -6.83 20.47 20.81
CA GLY A 317 -6.12 19.22 20.45
C GLY A 317 -7.03 18.12 19.90
N VAL A 318 -8.28 18.43 19.53
CA VAL A 318 -9.22 17.52 18.87
C VAL A 318 -9.15 17.75 17.36
N ILE A 319 -9.22 16.68 16.58
CA ILE A 319 -9.08 16.69 15.13
C ILE A 319 -10.45 16.92 14.48
N PRO A 320 -10.73 18.08 13.84
CA PRO A 320 -12.01 18.32 13.18
C PRO A 320 -11.99 17.71 11.76
N LEU A 321 -12.73 16.63 11.53
CA LEU A 321 -12.81 15.94 10.25
C LEU A 321 -14.15 16.19 9.56
N GLN A 322 -14.10 16.45 8.25
CA GLN A 322 -15.23 16.84 7.42
C GLN A 322 -15.55 15.78 6.36
N GLY A 323 -16.77 15.24 6.42
CA GLY A 323 -17.20 14.12 5.60
C GLY A 323 -16.90 12.79 6.27
N GLN A 324 -17.94 11.97 6.47
CA GLN A 324 -17.81 10.69 7.18
C GLN A 324 -16.81 9.76 6.47
N ARG A 325 -16.89 9.67 5.15
CA ARG A 325 -16.00 8.80 4.38
C ARG A 325 -14.54 9.27 4.46
N GLU A 326 -14.31 10.54 4.20
CA GLU A 326 -12.99 11.16 4.21
C GLU A 326 -12.34 11.06 5.59
N ALA A 327 -13.13 11.20 6.66
CA ALA A 327 -12.68 11.06 8.03
C ALA A 327 -12.21 9.64 8.35
N LEU A 328 -12.99 8.62 8.00
CA LEU A 328 -12.66 7.23 8.21
C LEU A 328 -11.46 6.79 7.36
N GLU A 329 -11.37 7.26 6.11
CA GLU A 329 -10.20 7.06 5.24
C GLU A 329 -8.95 7.68 5.85
N ALA A 330 -9.03 8.92 6.35
CA ALA A 330 -7.90 9.60 6.99
C ALA A 330 -7.40 8.84 8.23
N ILE A 331 -8.29 8.35 9.07
CA ILE A 331 -7.94 7.53 10.26
C ILE A 331 -7.27 6.22 9.82
N SER A 332 -7.83 5.52 8.82
CA SER A 332 -7.26 4.29 8.27
C SER A 332 -5.86 4.50 7.69
N LEU A 333 -5.66 5.59 6.95
CA LEU A 333 -4.38 5.95 6.35
C LEU A 333 -3.34 6.31 7.42
N ALA A 334 -3.71 7.10 8.42
CA ALA A 334 -2.80 7.46 9.52
C ALA A 334 -2.38 6.25 10.36
N GLY A 335 -3.30 5.29 10.58
CA GLY A 335 -2.99 4.01 11.21
C GLY A 335 -2.02 3.18 10.38
N GLY A 336 -2.21 3.16 9.06
CA GLY A 336 -1.30 2.48 8.13
C GLY A 336 0.11 3.04 8.14
N ILE A 337 0.28 4.35 8.31
CA ILE A 337 1.60 4.97 8.48
C ILE A 337 2.30 4.42 9.72
N GLY A 338 1.62 4.43 10.88
CA GLY A 338 2.24 4.01 12.13
C GLY A 338 2.58 2.53 12.16
N GLU A 339 1.71 1.67 11.60
CA GLU A 339 2.01 0.24 11.41
C GLU A 339 3.26 0.05 10.55
N ALA A 340 3.31 0.71 9.38
CA ALA A 340 4.45 0.60 8.48
C ALA A 340 5.75 1.10 9.13
N TRP A 341 5.68 2.19 9.88
CA TRP A 341 6.86 2.74 10.56
C TRP A 341 7.39 1.83 11.67
N ARG A 342 6.51 1.07 12.33
CA ARG A 342 6.89 0.10 13.35
C ARG A 342 7.43 -1.19 12.75
N ASP A 343 6.79 -1.70 11.70
CA ASP A 343 6.92 -3.08 11.27
C ASP A 343 7.82 -3.24 10.03
N ASN A 344 7.97 -2.19 9.20
CA ASN A 344 8.76 -2.27 7.97
C ASN A 344 10.16 -1.70 8.14
N PRO A 345 11.19 -2.37 7.58
CA PRO A 345 12.50 -1.77 7.41
C PRO A 345 12.47 -0.65 6.36
N ALA A 346 13.50 0.19 6.36
CA ALA A 346 13.73 1.17 5.31
C ALA A 346 13.79 0.50 3.92
N ILE A 347 13.19 1.13 2.91
CA ILE A 347 13.20 0.63 1.55
C ILE A 347 14.61 0.74 0.96
N GLN A 348 15.09 -0.34 0.33
CA GLN A 348 16.34 -0.41 -0.40
C GLN A 348 16.03 -0.79 -1.84
N LEU A 349 15.97 0.19 -2.73
CA LEU A 349 15.67 -0.06 -4.14
C LEU A 349 16.83 -0.82 -4.82
N HIS A 350 16.51 -1.89 -5.53
CA HIS A 350 17.45 -2.65 -6.35
C HIS A 350 17.38 -2.13 -7.80
N LEU A 351 18.04 -1.01 -8.06
CA LEU A 351 18.10 -0.38 -9.38
C LEU A 351 19.24 -1.00 -10.20
N ALA A 352 18.94 -1.41 -11.43
CA ALA A 352 19.97 -1.82 -12.36
C ALA A 352 20.86 -0.60 -12.75
N PRO A 353 22.17 -0.79 -12.95
CA PRO A 353 23.06 0.29 -13.38
C PRO A 353 22.53 0.99 -14.64
N GLY A 354 22.41 2.34 -14.60
CA GLY A 354 21.92 3.17 -15.70
C GLY A 354 20.41 3.47 -15.69
N LEU A 355 19.58 2.82 -14.85
CA LEU A 355 18.15 3.16 -14.72
C LEU A 355 17.91 4.48 -13.98
N SER A 356 18.83 4.91 -13.12
CA SER A 356 18.67 6.13 -12.31
C SER A 356 18.75 7.46 -13.05
N SER A 357 19.06 7.49 -14.34
CA SER A 357 19.41 8.72 -15.06
C SER A 357 18.45 9.16 -16.19
N GLY A 358 17.27 8.56 -16.33
CA GLY A 358 16.30 8.93 -17.39
C GLY A 358 16.83 8.74 -18.83
N GLY A 359 17.95 8.07 -18.99
CA GLY A 359 18.56 7.76 -20.27
C GLY A 359 17.80 6.65 -20.99
N ARG A 360 17.78 6.72 -22.31
CA ARG A 360 17.31 5.61 -23.16
C ARG A 360 18.17 4.39 -22.85
N GLU A 361 17.53 3.28 -22.40
CA GLU A 361 18.26 2.02 -22.24
C GLU A 361 18.97 1.65 -23.55
N PRO A 362 20.25 1.25 -23.50
CA PRO A 362 20.87 0.64 -24.66
C PRO A 362 20.08 -0.63 -25.01
N GLU A 363 19.86 -0.88 -26.29
CA GLU A 363 19.29 -2.13 -26.78
C GLU A 363 20.29 -3.26 -26.47
N VAL A 364 20.11 -3.89 -25.32
CA VAL A 364 20.91 -5.04 -24.88
C VAL A 364 20.12 -6.30 -25.24
N ALA A 365 20.80 -7.29 -25.83
CA ALA A 365 20.19 -8.56 -26.14
C ALA A 365 19.68 -9.23 -24.84
N ILE A 366 18.46 -9.77 -24.90
CA ILE A 366 17.85 -10.48 -23.79
C ILE A 366 17.84 -11.96 -24.14
N ARG A 367 18.39 -12.78 -23.24
CA ARG A 367 18.33 -14.25 -23.33
C ARG A 367 17.37 -14.80 -22.30
N SER A 368 16.65 -15.86 -22.68
CA SER A 368 15.85 -16.66 -21.75
C SER A 368 16.64 -17.91 -21.38
N LEU A 369 16.65 -18.25 -20.09
CA LEU A 369 17.11 -19.58 -19.68
C LEU A 369 16.02 -20.59 -20.07
N ASP A 370 16.44 -21.79 -20.50
CA ASP A 370 15.49 -22.89 -20.59
C ASP A 370 15.00 -23.29 -19.19
N GLU A 371 13.86 -23.97 -19.12
CA GLU A 371 13.20 -24.31 -17.85
C GLU A 371 14.11 -25.13 -16.91
N HIS A 372 14.90 -26.07 -17.47
CA HIS A 372 15.81 -26.90 -16.69
C HIS A 372 16.93 -26.06 -16.05
N ALA A 373 17.55 -25.18 -16.84
CA ALA A 373 18.59 -24.25 -16.35
C ALA A 373 18.03 -23.25 -15.34
N GLY A 374 16.83 -22.72 -15.59
CA GLY A 374 16.13 -21.83 -14.65
C GLY A 374 15.84 -22.50 -13.31
N LYS A 375 15.33 -23.72 -13.32
CA LYS A 375 15.09 -24.53 -12.12
C LYS A 375 16.39 -24.82 -11.36
N ALA A 376 17.46 -25.19 -12.07
CA ALA A 376 18.76 -25.42 -11.43
C ALA A 376 19.31 -24.16 -10.75
N ALA A 377 19.17 -22.99 -11.38
CA ALA A 377 19.58 -21.71 -10.82
C ALA A 377 18.79 -21.36 -9.55
N LEU A 378 17.48 -21.59 -9.54
CA LEU A 378 16.63 -21.35 -8.36
C LEU A 378 16.90 -22.37 -7.24
N THR A 379 17.23 -23.61 -7.58
CA THR A 379 17.61 -24.64 -6.59
C THR A 379 18.85 -24.24 -5.80
N ALA A 380 19.83 -23.61 -6.45
CA ALA A 380 21.02 -23.07 -5.78
C ALA A 380 20.68 -21.98 -4.76
N CYS A 381 19.49 -21.35 -4.89
CA CYS A 381 18.96 -20.37 -3.95
C CYS A 381 17.98 -20.97 -2.93
N GLY A 382 17.83 -22.30 -2.88
CA GLY A 382 17.00 -23.01 -1.90
C GLY A 382 15.53 -23.20 -2.32
N VAL A 383 15.20 -22.97 -3.59
CA VAL A 383 13.87 -23.26 -4.13
C VAL A 383 13.77 -24.75 -4.44
N ARG A 384 12.73 -25.40 -3.91
CA ARG A 384 12.45 -26.81 -4.23
C ARG A 384 11.78 -26.90 -5.60
N ILE A 385 12.31 -27.81 -6.44
CA ILE A 385 11.80 -28.14 -7.77
C ILE A 385 11.40 -29.64 -7.81
N PRO A 386 10.61 -30.08 -8.81
CA PRO A 386 10.36 -31.49 -9.06
C PRO A 386 11.66 -32.24 -9.35
N GLN A 387 11.73 -33.50 -8.92
CA GLN A 387 12.75 -34.41 -9.45
C GLN A 387 12.47 -34.67 -10.92
N GLY A 388 13.50 -34.58 -11.76
CA GLY A 388 13.32 -34.75 -13.19
C GLY A 388 14.61 -34.90 -13.95
N LYS A 389 14.49 -35.26 -15.23
CA LYS A 389 15.60 -35.40 -16.17
C LYS A 389 15.25 -34.78 -17.50
N LEU A 390 16.20 -34.05 -18.06
CA LEU A 390 16.21 -33.66 -19.47
C LEU A 390 16.81 -34.78 -20.29
N VAL A 391 16.04 -35.34 -21.23
CA VAL A 391 16.44 -36.51 -22.03
C VAL A 391 16.03 -36.34 -23.50
N PRO A 392 16.69 -37.02 -24.44
CA PRO A 392 16.19 -37.14 -25.81
C PRO A 392 14.78 -37.73 -25.84
N SER A 393 13.93 -37.33 -26.80
CA SER A 393 12.53 -37.76 -26.87
C SER A 393 12.34 -39.29 -26.82
N HIS A 394 13.23 -40.05 -27.44
CA HIS A 394 13.18 -41.50 -27.45
C HIS A 394 13.49 -42.18 -26.10
N GLU A 395 14.14 -41.45 -25.16
CA GLU A 395 14.47 -41.93 -23.81
C GLU A 395 13.41 -41.54 -22.78
N ALA A 396 12.44 -40.66 -23.11
CA ALA A 396 11.50 -40.10 -22.16
C ALA A 396 10.65 -41.15 -21.43
N ALA A 397 10.24 -42.23 -22.12
CA ALA A 397 9.50 -43.32 -21.49
C ALA A 397 10.35 -44.10 -20.46
N ALA A 398 11.63 -44.30 -20.73
CA ALA A 398 12.55 -44.96 -19.79
C ALA A 398 12.81 -44.07 -18.58
N ALA A 399 12.98 -42.75 -18.79
CA ALA A 399 13.11 -41.78 -17.71
C ALA A 399 11.86 -41.73 -16.82
N ALA A 400 10.66 -41.78 -17.41
CA ALA A 400 9.39 -41.80 -16.68
C ALA A 400 9.24 -43.06 -15.82
N ILE A 401 9.63 -44.23 -16.33
CA ILE A 401 9.62 -45.48 -15.56
C ILE A 401 10.60 -45.40 -14.37
N ALA A 402 11.79 -44.87 -14.59
CA ALA A 402 12.80 -44.73 -13.55
C ALA A 402 12.40 -43.74 -12.45
N LEU A 403 11.65 -42.68 -12.80
CA LEU A 403 11.16 -41.66 -11.87
C LEU A 403 9.96 -42.15 -11.04
N GLY A 404 9.13 -43.01 -11.63
CA GLY A 404 7.87 -43.47 -11.05
C GLY A 404 6.68 -42.59 -11.45
N PHE A 405 5.52 -43.22 -11.59
CA PHE A 405 4.28 -42.51 -11.99
C PHE A 405 3.49 -41.98 -10.80
N PRO A 406 2.72 -40.89 -10.97
CA PRO A 406 2.51 -40.12 -12.22
C PRO A 406 3.64 -39.13 -12.51
N VAL A 407 3.85 -38.84 -13.81
CA VAL A 407 4.86 -37.89 -14.29
C VAL A 407 4.25 -36.82 -15.20
N VAL A 408 4.99 -35.72 -15.38
CA VAL A 408 4.77 -34.70 -16.39
C VAL A 408 5.88 -34.80 -17.43
N ILE A 409 5.54 -34.67 -18.71
CA ILE A 409 6.51 -34.57 -19.80
C ILE A 409 6.32 -33.25 -20.53
N LYS A 410 7.40 -32.50 -20.69
CA LYS A 410 7.39 -31.16 -21.30
C LYS A 410 8.40 -31.09 -22.45
N ALA A 411 8.02 -30.40 -23.52
CA ALA A 411 8.97 -30.02 -24.56
C ALA A 411 9.98 -28.99 -24.02
N SER A 412 11.28 -29.21 -24.24
CA SER A 412 12.33 -28.30 -23.77
C SER A 412 13.04 -27.69 -24.98
N ALA A 413 12.68 -26.43 -25.28
CA ALA A 413 13.39 -25.63 -26.27
C ALA A 413 13.34 -24.13 -25.84
N ALA A 414 14.44 -23.43 -26.03
CA ALA A 414 14.60 -22.05 -25.61
C ALA A 414 13.61 -21.05 -26.27
N HIS A 415 13.06 -21.39 -27.43
CA HIS A 415 12.08 -20.58 -28.16
C HIS A 415 10.62 -20.86 -27.76
N LEU A 416 10.35 -21.88 -26.95
CA LEU A 416 9.00 -22.24 -26.50
C LEU A 416 8.68 -21.55 -25.18
N THR A 417 8.23 -20.28 -25.24
CA THR A 417 7.91 -19.48 -24.06
C THR A 417 6.53 -19.77 -23.46
N HIS A 418 5.53 -20.17 -24.28
CA HIS A 418 4.16 -20.50 -23.85
C HIS A 418 3.83 -21.96 -24.15
N LYS A 419 4.54 -22.87 -23.48
CA LYS A 419 4.46 -24.32 -23.76
C LYS A 419 3.05 -24.90 -23.64
N THR A 420 2.27 -24.43 -22.69
CA THR A 420 0.91 -24.90 -22.44
C THR A 420 -0.02 -24.56 -23.60
N GLU A 421 0.09 -23.36 -24.19
CA GLU A 421 -0.76 -22.92 -25.31
C GLU A 421 -0.48 -23.69 -26.60
N VAL A 422 0.75 -24.08 -26.83
CA VAL A 422 1.16 -24.86 -28.02
C VAL A 422 1.04 -26.38 -27.78
N GLY A 423 0.50 -26.81 -26.66
CA GLY A 423 0.37 -28.25 -26.32
C GLY A 423 1.72 -28.92 -25.98
N GLY A 424 2.73 -28.14 -25.57
CA GLY A 424 4.07 -28.58 -25.22
C GLY A 424 4.21 -29.22 -23.84
N VAL A 425 3.10 -29.40 -23.08
CA VAL A 425 3.08 -30.00 -21.75
C VAL A 425 2.03 -31.11 -21.70
N MET A 426 2.40 -32.28 -21.24
CA MET A 426 1.49 -33.40 -20.99
C MET A 426 1.54 -33.81 -19.53
N LEU A 427 0.40 -33.62 -18.86
CA LEU A 427 0.20 -33.87 -17.43
C LEU A 427 -0.40 -35.26 -17.19
N ASN A 428 -0.27 -35.76 -15.98
CA ASN A 428 -0.98 -36.91 -15.46
C ASN A 428 -0.68 -38.22 -16.23
N ILE A 429 0.55 -38.39 -16.65
CA ILE A 429 1.03 -39.61 -17.32
C ILE A 429 1.22 -40.67 -16.25
N ARG A 430 0.51 -41.81 -16.39
CA ARG A 430 0.41 -42.85 -15.37
C ARG A 430 0.99 -44.18 -15.78
N SER A 431 1.42 -44.33 -17.04
CA SER A 431 1.94 -45.57 -17.56
C SER A 431 3.05 -45.37 -18.58
N ALA A 432 3.86 -46.39 -18.78
CA ALA A 432 4.90 -46.42 -19.81
C ALA A 432 4.35 -46.27 -21.24
N ALA A 433 3.11 -46.73 -21.48
CA ALA A 433 2.45 -46.59 -22.77
C ALA A 433 2.06 -45.13 -23.03
N GLU A 434 1.47 -44.46 -22.02
CA GLU A 434 1.15 -43.04 -22.09
C GLU A 434 2.42 -42.19 -22.23
N ALA A 435 3.52 -42.56 -21.53
CA ALA A 435 4.79 -41.82 -21.64
C ALA A 435 5.39 -41.92 -23.06
N ARG A 436 5.26 -43.07 -23.73
CA ARG A 436 5.70 -43.23 -25.13
C ARG A 436 4.86 -42.37 -26.07
N ALA A 437 3.53 -42.42 -25.93
CA ALA A 437 2.64 -41.59 -26.75
C ALA A 437 2.88 -40.11 -26.55
N ALA A 438 3.15 -39.69 -25.31
CA ALA A 438 3.49 -38.30 -24.99
C ALA A 438 4.83 -37.89 -25.62
N ALA A 439 5.85 -38.78 -25.57
CA ALA A 439 7.15 -38.52 -26.15
C ALA A 439 7.09 -38.40 -27.68
N GLU A 440 6.31 -39.24 -28.35
CA GLU A 440 6.08 -39.16 -29.80
C GLU A 440 5.42 -37.81 -30.17
N ARG A 441 4.38 -37.42 -29.45
CA ARG A 441 3.65 -36.17 -29.70
C ARG A 441 4.55 -34.95 -29.47
N LEU A 442 5.25 -34.89 -28.34
CA LEU A 442 6.10 -33.76 -27.97
C LEU A 442 7.43 -33.73 -28.74
N GLY A 443 7.88 -34.87 -29.25
CA GLY A 443 9.08 -35.00 -30.09
C GLY A 443 8.99 -34.23 -31.42
N HIS A 444 7.77 -33.87 -31.88
CA HIS A 444 7.58 -32.97 -33.02
C HIS A 444 7.83 -31.50 -32.68
N LEU A 445 7.82 -31.16 -31.39
CA LEU A 445 8.04 -29.79 -30.91
C LEU A 445 9.46 -29.57 -30.44
N SER A 446 10.13 -30.62 -29.94
CA SER A 446 11.49 -30.55 -29.43
C SER A 446 12.16 -31.93 -29.41
N ASP A 447 13.44 -32.01 -29.80
CA ASP A 447 14.24 -33.23 -29.72
C ASP A 447 14.55 -33.65 -28.27
N THR A 448 14.46 -32.71 -27.32
CA THR A 448 14.69 -32.93 -25.89
C THR A 448 13.43 -32.70 -25.09
N LEU A 449 13.14 -33.61 -24.16
CA LEU A 449 11.98 -33.56 -23.28
C LEU A 449 12.41 -33.52 -21.81
N LEU A 450 11.74 -32.71 -21.00
CA LEU A 450 11.89 -32.69 -19.56
C LEU A 450 10.82 -33.61 -18.96
N VAL A 451 11.26 -34.67 -18.29
CA VAL A 451 10.40 -35.64 -17.58
C VAL A 451 10.51 -35.38 -16.09
N GLU A 452 9.41 -35.07 -15.44
CA GLU A 452 9.38 -34.68 -14.02
C GLU A 452 8.31 -35.42 -13.22
N GLU A 453 8.55 -35.59 -11.90
CA GLU A 453 7.52 -36.09 -10.98
C GLU A 453 6.31 -35.12 -10.95
N MET A 454 5.11 -35.67 -10.78
CA MET A 454 3.90 -34.93 -10.72
C MET A 454 3.33 -34.87 -9.30
N PHE A 455 3.04 -33.66 -8.80
CA PHE A 455 2.40 -33.46 -7.51
C PHE A 455 0.88 -33.37 -7.67
N THR A 456 0.15 -34.22 -6.94
CA THR A 456 -1.32 -34.32 -7.00
C THR A 456 -1.98 -33.88 -5.70
N ASP A 457 -1.20 -33.57 -4.66
CA ASP A 457 -1.67 -33.21 -3.32
C ASP A 457 -1.60 -31.69 -3.06
N GLY A 458 -1.58 -30.86 -4.11
CA GLY A 458 -1.57 -29.42 -3.99
C GLY A 458 -2.83 -28.87 -3.28
N VAL A 459 -2.64 -27.98 -2.32
CA VAL A 459 -3.69 -27.25 -1.62
C VAL A 459 -4.00 -25.94 -2.33
N ALA A 460 -2.95 -25.25 -2.79
CA ALA A 460 -3.03 -24.00 -3.54
C ALA A 460 -1.94 -23.93 -4.60
N GLU A 461 -2.19 -23.11 -5.62
CA GLU A 461 -1.22 -22.73 -6.63
C GLU A 461 -0.93 -21.23 -6.51
N VAL A 462 0.37 -20.88 -6.48
CA VAL A 462 0.84 -19.50 -6.27
C VAL A 462 1.78 -19.12 -7.41
N LEU A 463 1.64 -17.90 -7.90
CA LEU A 463 2.59 -17.24 -8.79
C LEU A 463 3.61 -16.46 -7.97
N ILE A 464 4.88 -16.61 -8.29
CA ILE A 464 5.97 -15.79 -7.75
C ILE A 464 6.73 -15.20 -8.92
N GLY A 465 6.65 -13.89 -9.09
CA GLY A 465 7.34 -13.15 -10.15
C GLY A 465 8.31 -12.12 -9.59
N VAL A 466 9.34 -11.79 -10.37
CA VAL A 466 10.12 -10.57 -10.18
C VAL A 466 10.18 -9.83 -11.51
N ILE A 467 9.70 -8.61 -11.51
CA ILE A 467 9.80 -7.69 -12.65
C ILE A 467 10.78 -6.55 -12.33
N VAL A 468 11.34 -5.95 -13.37
CA VAL A 468 12.18 -4.74 -13.22
C VAL A 468 11.38 -3.53 -13.68
N ASP A 469 10.88 -2.76 -12.71
CA ASP A 469 10.21 -1.48 -12.97
C ASP A 469 11.25 -0.41 -13.33
N PRO A 470 11.02 0.41 -14.36
CA PRO A 470 12.00 1.41 -14.79
C PRO A 470 12.28 2.50 -13.74
N GLN A 471 11.39 2.74 -12.79
CA GLN A 471 11.55 3.74 -11.73
C GLN A 471 11.97 3.12 -10.38
N PHE A 472 11.43 1.96 -10.02
CA PHE A 472 11.60 1.36 -8.69
C PHE A 472 12.55 0.15 -8.71
N GLY A 473 13.03 -0.28 -9.88
CA GLY A 473 13.92 -1.43 -9.99
C GLY A 473 13.18 -2.75 -9.79
N GLN A 474 13.81 -3.69 -9.09
CA GLN A 474 13.22 -5.01 -8.87
C GLN A 474 12.00 -4.97 -7.96
N VAL A 475 10.91 -5.58 -8.41
CA VAL A 475 9.63 -5.71 -7.71
C VAL A 475 9.24 -7.18 -7.66
N LEU A 476 9.11 -7.71 -6.46
CA LEU A 476 8.59 -9.05 -6.22
C LEU A 476 7.06 -9.02 -6.30
N VAL A 477 6.48 -9.91 -7.10
CA VAL A 477 5.03 -10.07 -7.25
C VAL A 477 4.64 -11.46 -6.76
N ILE A 478 3.66 -11.54 -5.87
CA ILE A 478 3.09 -12.79 -5.36
C ILE A 478 1.60 -12.77 -5.67
N GLY A 479 1.08 -13.83 -6.25
CA GLY A 479 -0.34 -13.87 -6.64
C GLY A 479 -0.94 -15.27 -6.69
N ALA A 480 -2.24 -15.35 -6.97
CA ALA A 480 -2.87 -16.60 -7.31
C ALA A 480 -2.25 -17.17 -8.59
N GLY A 481 -1.83 -18.43 -8.55
CA GLY A 481 -1.20 -19.15 -9.66
C GLY A 481 -2.18 -20.00 -10.49
N GLY A 482 -1.64 -20.63 -11.52
CA GLY A 482 -2.40 -21.52 -12.38
C GLY A 482 -3.43 -20.81 -13.24
N VAL A 483 -4.53 -21.50 -13.54
CA VAL A 483 -5.61 -21.02 -14.44
C VAL A 483 -6.32 -19.76 -13.93
N PHE A 484 -6.18 -19.44 -12.62
CA PHE A 484 -6.84 -18.31 -11.98
C PHE A 484 -6.05 -17.00 -12.05
N THR A 485 -4.82 -17.02 -12.51
CA THR A 485 -3.92 -15.85 -12.55
C THR A 485 -4.54 -14.68 -13.31
N GLU A 486 -5.05 -14.92 -14.50
CA GLU A 486 -5.66 -13.88 -15.36
C GLU A 486 -7.08 -13.48 -14.93
N MET A 487 -7.82 -14.40 -14.30
CA MET A 487 -9.22 -14.18 -13.95
C MET A 487 -9.39 -13.39 -12.64
N LEU A 488 -8.52 -13.58 -11.66
CA LEU A 488 -8.70 -13.01 -10.32
C LEU A 488 -7.93 -11.71 -10.12
N MET A 489 -6.85 -11.45 -10.89
CA MET A 489 -5.92 -10.33 -10.68
C MET A 489 -5.52 -10.16 -9.18
N ASP A 490 -5.45 -11.30 -8.47
CA ASP A 490 -5.18 -11.36 -7.04
C ASP A 490 -3.67 -11.45 -6.83
N SER A 491 -3.03 -10.28 -6.75
CA SER A 491 -1.59 -10.19 -6.57
C SER A 491 -1.18 -9.05 -5.65
N VAL A 492 0.00 -9.20 -5.05
CA VAL A 492 0.62 -8.22 -4.17
C VAL A 492 2.04 -7.98 -4.62
N SER A 493 2.41 -6.70 -4.75
CA SER A 493 3.77 -6.25 -5.06
C SER A 493 4.52 -5.84 -3.80
N LEU A 494 5.81 -6.18 -3.75
CA LEU A 494 6.74 -5.84 -2.67
C LEU A 494 8.05 -5.30 -3.26
N LEU A 495 8.57 -4.25 -2.64
CA LEU A 495 9.90 -3.70 -2.89
C LEU A 495 10.92 -4.26 -1.90
N PRO A 496 12.22 -4.30 -2.24
CA PRO A 496 13.26 -4.72 -1.31
C PRO A 496 13.35 -3.78 -0.07
N PRO A 497 13.83 -4.28 1.07
CA PRO A 497 14.29 -5.63 1.34
C PRO A 497 13.12 -6.61 1.55
N TRP A 498 13.23 -7.79 0.95
CA TRP A 498 12.23 -8.85 1.09
C TRP A 498 12.53 -9.70 2.32
N THR A 499 11.73 -9.55 3.36
CA THR A 499 11.88 -10.25 4.64
C THR A 499 10.80 -11.30 4.82
N HIS A 500 11.03 -12.27 5.71
CA HIS A 500 10.01 -13.24 6.10
C HIS A 500 8.69 -12.54 6.52
N ALA A 501 8.78 -11.52 7.35
CA ALA A 501 7.61 -10.79 7.85
C ALA A 501 6.84 -10.06 6.73
N SER A 502 7.55 -9.38 5.80
CA SER A 502 6.91 -8.67 4.68
C SER A 502 6.20 -9.64 3.71
N ILE A 503 6.79 -10.82 3.46
CA ILE A 503 6.21 -11.86 2.61
C ILE A 503 5.00 -12.49 3.30
N ALA A 504 5.10 -12.84 4.59
CA ALA A 504 3.98 -13.38 5.36
C ALA A 504 2.77 -12.41 5.35
N SER A 505 3.01 -11.13 5.61
CA SER A 505 1.98 -10.09 5.52
C SER A 505 1.40 -9.94 4.11
N ALA A 506 2.21 -10.10 3.07
CA ALA A 506 1.73 -10.07 1.68
C ALA A 506 0.80 -11.25 1.36
N LEU A 507 1.15 -12.46 1.79
CA LEU A 507 0.34 -13.66 1.59
C LEU A 507 -1.04 -13.55 2.26
N GLU A 508 -1.13 -12.95 3.44
CA GLU A 508 -2.41 -12.73 4.15
C GLU A 508 -3.36 -11.76 3.41
N ARG A 509 -2.84 -10.90 2.55
CA ARG A 509 -3.63 -9.95 1.76
C ARG A 509 -4.23 -10.54 0.49
N LEU A 510 -3.75 -11.70 0.05
CA LEU A 510 -4.30 -12.40 -1.12
C LEU A 510 -5.69 -12.94 -0.81
N SER A 511 -6.59 -12.87 -1.76
CA SER A 511 -7.93 -13.46 -1.65
C SER A 511 -7.86 -14.97 -1.43
N ILE A 512 -6.81 -15.61 -2.00
CA ILE A 512 -6.53 -17.04 -1.83
C ILE A 512 -5.98 -17.40 -0.44
N ALA A 513 -5.66 -16.44 0.44
CA ALA A 513 -5.15 -16.69 1.81
C ALA A 513 -6.05 -17.64 2.62
N LYS A 514 -7.36 -17.64 2.33
CA LYS A 514 -8.31 -18.57 2.95
C LYS A 514 -7.98 -20.05 2.66
N LEU A 515 -7.39 -20.35 1.50
CA LEU A 515 -6.96 -21.71 1.16
C LEU A 515 -5.77 -22.15 2.02
N PHE A 516 -4.91 -21.21 2.40
CA PHE A 516 -3.73 -21.52 3.23
C PHE A 516 -4.10 -22.02 4.64
N ARG A 517 -5.24 -21.59 5.16
CA ARG A 517 -5.74 -22.00 6.49
C ARG A 517 -6.54 -23.31 6.48
N GLY A 518 -6.74 -23.90 5.30
CA GLY A 518 -7.62 -25.04 5.08
C GLY A 518 -9.05 -24.61 4.73
N TYR A 519 -9.61 -25.17 3.67
CA TYR A 519 -10.93 -24.78 3.16
C TYR A 519 -11.69 -26.00 2.60
N ARG A 520 -12.97 -26.15 2.98
CA ARG A 520 -13.87 -27.21 2.47
C ARG A 520 -13.27 -28.61 2.53
N GLY A 521 -12.67 -28.98 3.68
CA GLY A 521 -12.10 -30.31 3.90
C GLY A 521 -10.69 -30.52 3.35
N LYS A 522 -10.09 -29.53 2.67
CA LYS A 522 -8.67 -29.55 2.34
C LYS A 522 -7.84 -29.15 3.58
N PRO A 523 -6.68 -29.78 3.80
CA PRO A 523 -5.78 -29.44 4.91
C PRO A 523 -5.21 -28.03 4.76
N ALA A 524 -4.63 -27.49 5.83
CA ALA A 524 -3.86 -26.24 5.78
C ALA A 524 -2.61 -26.43 4.89
N ALA A 525 -2.26 -25.37 4.17
CA ALA A 525 -1.08 -25.33 3.29
C ALA A 525 0.22 -25.13 4.09
N ASP A 526 1.35 -25.54 3.51
CA ASP A 526 2.68 -25.30 4.08
C ASP A 526 3.16 -23.88 3.75
N VAL A 527 2.64 -22.90 4.51
CA VAL A 527 2.93 -21.47 4.32
C VAL A 527 4.40 -21.15 4.57
N GLU A 528 5.03 -21.79 5.56
CA GLU A 528 6.45 -21.57 5.86
C GLU A 528 7.34 -22.02 4.68
N ALA A 529 7.03 -23.14 4.06
CA ALA A 529 7.73 -23.57 2.87
C ALA A 529 7.49 -22.66 1.66
N LEU A 530 6.27 -22.10 1.53
CA LEU A 530 5.98 -21.08 0.52
C LEU A 530 6.82 -19.82 0.75
N ILE A 531 6.88 -19.29 1.97
CA ILE A 531 7.72 -18.13 2.30
C ILE A 531 9.18 -18.41 1.98
N GLY A 532 9.67 -19.60 2.33
CA GLY A 532 11.03 -20.05 1.99
C GLY A 532 11.29 -20.06 0.48
N THR A 533 10.30 -20.50 -0.32
CA THR A 533 10.36 -20.49 -1.79
C THR A 533 10.42 -19.06 -2.33
N VAL A 534 9.56 -18.17 -1.84
CA VAL A 534 9.56 -16.73 -2.21
C VAL A 534 10.92 -16.10 -1.89
N LEU A 535 11.47 -16.36 -0.69
CA LEU A 535 12.80 -15.87 -0.29
C LEU A 535 13.92 -16.42 -1.18
N GLY A 536 13.80 -17.66 -1.66
CA GLY A 536 14.74 -18.25 -2.61
C GLY A 536 14.74 -17.51 -3.96
N VAL A 537 13.55 -17.22 -4.51
CA VAL A 537 13.39 -16.43 -5.73
C VAL A 537 13.92 -15.01 -5.53
N ALA A 538 13.58 -14.38 -4.41
CA ALA A 538 14.05 -13.04 -4.03
C ALA A 538 15.59 -12.98 -3.92
N ARG A 539 16.22 -14.00 -3.34
CA ARG A 539 17.68 -14.13 -3.26
C ARG A 539 18.33 -14.23 -4.64
N TYR A 540 17.75 -15.03 -5.54
CA TYR A 540 18.23 -15.10 -6.92
C TYR A 540 18.15 -13.72 -7.59
N ALA A 541 17.02 -13.02 -7.45
CA ALA A 541 16.84 -11.69 -8.01
C ALA A 541 17.87 -10.68 -7.45
N SER A 542 18.08 -10.68 -6.13
CA SER A 542 19.04 -9.79 -5.47
C SER A 542 20.50 -10.05 -5.90
N ASN A 543 20.84 -11.31 -6.19
CA ASN A 543 22.17 -11.66 -6.69
C ASN A 543 22.40 -11.27 -8.16
N ASN A 544 21.33 -10.97 -8.90
CA ASN A 544 21.37 -10.70 -10.33
C ASN A 544 20.80 -9.31 -10.70
N VAL A 545 20.90 -8.31 -9.82
CA VAL A 545 20.29 -6.97 -10.02
C VAL A 545 20.63 -6.34 -11.38
N ALA A 546 21.89 -6.47 -11.82
CA ALA A 546 22.35 -5.85 -13.06
C ALA A 546 21.86 -6.60 -14.33
N ALA A 547 21.71 -7.90 -14.26
CA ALA A 547 21.41 -8.75 -15.42
C ALA A 547 19.91 -9.12 -15.51
N LEU A 548 19.18 -9.15 -14.39
CA LEU A 548 17.81 -9.63 -14.37
C LEU A 548 16.88 -8.69 -15.13
N VAL A 549 16.03 -9.28 -15.96
CA VAL A 549 14.92 -8.62 -16.64
C VAL A 549 13.60 -9.07 -16.00
N GLU A 550 13.44 -10.39 -15.82
CA GLU A 550 12.19 -10.98 -15.33
C GLU A 550 12.41 -12.38 -14.78
N ILE A 551 11.67 -12.72 -13.76
CA ILE A 551 11.46 -14.09 -13.28
C ILE A 551 9.96 -14.32 -13.22
N ASP A 552 9.51 -15.46 -13.74
CA ASP A 552 8.17 -15.98 -13.54
C ASP A 552 8.25 -17.43 -13.08
N VAL A 553 7.71 -17.72 -11.91
CA VAL A 553 7.57 -19.05 -11.33
C VAL A 553 6.09 -19.32 -11.15
N ASN A 554 5.48 -20.02 -12.10
CA ASN A 554 4.03 -20.20 -12.16
C ASN A 554 3.64 -21.56 -12.81
N PRO A 555 3.06 -22.48 -11.99
CA PRO A 555 2.75 -22.32 -10.59
C PRO A 555 3.86 -22.81 -9.63
N VAL A 556 3.79 -22.29 -8.41
CA VAL A 556 4.34 -22.97 -7.23
C VAL A 556 3.20 -23.74 -6.59
N ILE A 557 3.33 -25.07 -6.51
CA ILE A 557 2.36 -25.94 -5.84
C ILE A 557 2.64 -25.93 -4.35
N VAL A 558 1.72 -25.37 -3.57
CA VAL A 558 1.78 -25.37 -2.11
C VAL A 558 1.05 -26.62 -1.60
N ARG A 559 1.79 -27.49 -0.92
CA ARG A 559 1.30 -28.78 -0.43
C ARG A 559 0.79 -28.66 1.01
N PRO A 560 0.17 -29.72 1.57
CA PRO A 560 -0.22 -29.73 2.98
C PRO A 560 0.92 -29.39 3.93
N ALA A 561 0.61 -28.81 5.08
CA ALA A 561 1.57 -28.44 6.12
C ALA A 561 2.60 -29.56 6.37
N GLY A 562 3.88 -29.23 6.39
CA GLY A 562 5.02 -30.13 6.54
C GLY A 562 5.42 -30.89 5.26
N LYS A 563 4.71 -30.70 4.11
CA LYS A 563 5.06 -31.35 2.84
C LYS A 563 5.78 -30.45 1.84
N GLY A 564 5.87 -29.16 2.13
CA GLY A 564 6.64 -28.20 1.36
C GLY A 564 5.86 -27.49 0.25
N ALA A 565 6.56 -26.60 -0.46
CA ALA A 565 6.12 -25.94 -1.67
C ALA A 565 7.11 -26.24 -2.80
N VAL A 566 6.62 -26.39 -4.04
CA VAL A 566 7.42 -26.87 -5.18
C VAL A 566 7.18 -25.98 -6.39
N ALA A 567 8.23 -25.41 -6.96
CA ALA A 567 8.19 -24.63 -8.19
C ALA A 567 8.19 -25.57 -9.41
N VAL A 568 7.06 -25.69 -10.08
CA VAL A 568 6.91 -26.70 -11.16
C VAL A 568 7.11 -26.13 -12.55
N ASP A 569 7.08 -24.82 -12.71
CA ASP A 569 7.45 -24.14 -13.94
C ASP A 569 8.21 -22.85 -13.64
N THR A 570 9.14 -22.46 -14.52
CA THR A 570 9.95 -21.26 -14.34
C THR A 570 10.41 -20.70 -15.67
N MET A 571 10.37 -19.37 -15.77
CA MET A 571 10.97 -18.59 -16.84
C MET A 571 11.89 -17.55 -16.22
N ILE A 572 13.12 -17.44 -16.70
CA ILE A 572 14.09 -16.42 -16.28
C ILE A 572 14.64 -15.74 -17.52
N ARG A 573 14.53 -14.41 -17.57
CA ARG A 573 15.07 -13.57 -18.64
C ARG A 573 16.19 -12.70 -18.09
N LEU A 574 17.31 -12.71 -18.77
CA LEU A 574 18.52 -12.00 -18.38
C LEU A 574 19.00 -11.12 -19.54
N ARG A 575 19.57 -9.98 -19.23
CA ARG A 575 20.36 -9.18 -20.18
C ARG A 575 21.67 -9.92 -20.44
N ASP A 576 22.09 -9.98 -21.67
CA ASP A 576 23.45 -10.44 -21.97
C ASP A 576 24.45 -9.43 -21.39
N SER A 577 25.52 -9.94 -20.79
CA SER A 577 26.60 -9.07 -20.32
C SER A 577 27.20 -8.33 -21.52
N PRO A 578 27.48 -7.01 -21.41
CA PRO A 578 28.12 -6.26 -22.47
C PRO A 578 29.51 -6.80 -22.84
#